data_4553c521561be9c6f0f2dc6e2ff7aceb
#
_entry.id   4553c521561be9c6f0f2dc6e2ff7aceb
#
_cell.length_a   1.000
_cell.length_b   1.000
_cell.length_c   1.000
_cell.angle_alpha   90.00
_cell.angle_beta   90.00
_cell.angle_gamma   90.00
#
_symmetry.space_group_name_H-M   'P 1'
#
loop_
_entity.id
_entity.type
_entity.pdbx_description
1 polymer ?
#
loop_
_entity_poly.entity_id
_entity_poly.type
_entity_poly.pdbx_seq_one_letter_code
_entity_poly.pdbx_strand_id
1 'polypeptide(L)'
;MERREALKRVALLTGAAISAPFATAFLQSCETSVEGTGDGLKFFSQHQFDVLNELAERIMPKTETPGAKDAKVANLIDGIIADYYSEEDAKGFAAQIDAFDADCKAENGKSFTEMTDEERDTYLKKVEDKAYTAKENGTKSSEIFWFNAKNSVLSTFFMTEAGMTQVLQHKAIPGPFQGCVPLGEAGEGRNWANDW
;
A
#
# COMPACT_ATOMS: atom_id res chain seq x y z
N MET A 1 -42.62 48.21 0.84
CA MET A 1 -41.42 47.38 0.68
C MET A 1 -40.51 48.07 -0.34
N GLU A 2 -39.34 48.48 0.10
CA GLU A 2 -38.39 49.10 -0.81
C GLU A 2 -37.79 48.05 -1.78
N ARG A 3 -37.70 48.38 -3.06
CA ARG A 3 -37.19 47.48 -4.10
C ARG A 3 -35.83 46.88 -3.74
N ARG A 4 -35.02 47.61 -3.00
CA ARG A 4 -33.69 47.22 -2.55
C ARG A 4 -33.70 46.11 -1.48
N GLU A 5 -34.70 46.10 -0.62
CA GLU A 5 -34.88 45.04 0.40
C GLU A 5 -35.43 43.74 -0.22
N ALA A 6 -36.33 43.87 -1.22
CA ALA A 6 -36.81 42.70 -1.94
C ALA A 6 -35.67 41.98 -2.68
N LEU A 7 -34.80 42.75 -3.34
CA LEU A 7 -33.64 42.19 -4.06
C LEU A 7 -32.61 41.50 -3.07
N LYS A 8 -32.40 42.11 -1.89
CA LYS A 8 -31.53 41.48 -0.87
C LYS A 8 -32.12 40.17 -0.34
N ARG A 9 -33.43 40.11 -0.12
CA ARG A 9 -34.08 38.86 0.33
C ARG A 9 -34.08 37.77 -0.74
N VAL A 10 -34.27 38.12 -1.98
CA VAL A 10 -34.18 37.16 -3.12
C VAL A 10 -32.75 36.66 -3.26
N ALA A 11 -31.72 37.52 -3.21
CA ALA A 11 -30.33 37.14 -3.29
C ALA A 11 -29.91 36.22 -2.14
N LEU A 12 -30.42 36.48 -0.91
CA LEU A 12 -30.15 35.63 0.28
C LEU A 12 -30.84 34.26 0.14
N LEU A 13 -32.06 34.21 -0.34
CA LEU A 13 -32.81 32.97 -0.51
C LEU A 13 -32.26 32.11 -1.65
N THR A 14 -31.91 32.71 -2.80
CA THR A 14 -31.29 31.98 -3.91
C THR A 14 -29.87 31.56 -3.61
N GLY A 15 -29.07 32.41 -2.96
CA GLY A 15 -27.71 32.07 -2.49
C GLY A 15 -27.70 30.90 -1.50
N ALA A 16 -28.59 30.94 -0.50
CA ALA A 16 -28.70 29.87 0.49
C ALA A 16 -29.23 28.56 -0.08
N ALA A 17 -30.16 28.61 -1.03
CA ALA A 17 -30.74 27.43 -1.66
C ALA A 17 -29.77 26.71 -2.61
N ILE A 18 -28.81 27.44 -3.21
CA ILE A 18 -27.82 26.87 -4.12
C ILE A 18 -26.55 26.43 -3.38
N SER A 19 -26.13 27.20 -2.36
CA SER A 19 -24.87 26.93 -1.66
C SER A 19 -24.96 25.79 -0.63
N ALA A 20 -26.12 25.58 0.00
CA ALA A 20 -26.27 24.53 0.99
C ALA A 20 -26.07 23.10 0.42
N PRO A 21 -26.73 22.68 -0.68
CA PRO A 21 -26.48 21.36 -1.27
C PRO A 21 -25.09 21.25 -1.91
N PHE A 22 -24.53 22.34 -2.45
CA PHE A 22 -23.15 22.33 -2.95
C PHE A 22 -22.13 22.21 -1.82
N ALA A 23 -22.29 22.90 -0.72
CA ALA A 23 -21.39 22.81 0.44
C ALA A 23 -21.40 21.40 1.05
N THR A 24 -22.57 20.76 1.15
CA THR A 24 -22.65 19.37 1.62
C THR A 24 -22.05 18.38 0.63
N ALA A 25 -22.24 18.57 -0.69
CA ALA A 25 -21.62 17.74 -1.71
C ALA A 25 -20.09 17.89 -1.75
N PHE A 26 -19.56 19.10 -1.55
CA PHE A 26 -18.12 19.33 -1.43
C PHE A 26 -17.54 18.74 -0.15
N LEU A 27 -18.22 18.85 0.96
CA LEU A 27 -17.75 18.26 2.24
C LEU A 27 -17.80 16.74 2.20
N GLN A 28 -18.80 16.13 1.55
CA GLN A 28 -18.86 14.69 1.35
C GLN A 28 -17.86 14.15 0.32
N SER A 29 -17.43 14.96 -0.66
CA SER A 29 -16.43 14.52 -1.63
C SER A 29 -14.99 14.50 -1.06
N CYS A 30 -14.74 15.19 0.07
CA CYS A 30 -13.47 15.10 0.80
C CYS A 30 -13.44 13.94 1.80
N GLU A 31 -14.56 13.25 2.02
CA GLU A 31 -14.67 12.07 2.88
C GLU A 31 -14.51 10.73 2.13
N THR A 32 -13.89 10.72 0.95
CA THR A 32 -13.21 9.53 0.48
C THR A 32 -11.85 9.42 1.20
N SER A 33 -11.89 9.43 2.52
CA SER A 33 -10.89 8.72 3.31
C SER A 33 -10.97 7.27 2.86
N VAL A 34 -9.91 6.78 2.27
CA VAL A 34 -9.66 5.36 2.19
C VAL A 34 -9.49 4.89 3.64
N GLU A 35 -10.62 4.74 4.35
CA GLU A 35 -10.67 4.04 5.62
C GLU A 35 -10.36 2.58 5.28
N GLY A 36 -9.13 2.18 5.63
CA GLY A 36 -8.69 0.79 5.53
C GLY A 36 -9.37 -0.10 6.56
N THR A 37 -10.67 -0.17 6.49
CA THR A 37 -11.48 -1.23 7.07
C THR A 37 -11.99 -2.12 5.95
N GLY A 38 -11.97 -3.42 6.12
CA GLY A 38 -12.21 -4.45 5.11
C GLY A 38 -13.42 -4.28 4.17
N ASP A 39 -14.28 -3.31 4.38
CA ASP A 39 -15.42 -2.97 3.53
C ASP A 39 -15.04 -2.19 2.25
N GLY A 40 -13.77 -1.82 2.08
CA GLY A 40 -13.29 -1.03 0.93
C GLY A 40 -12.30 -1.77 0.02
N LEU A 41 -12.11 -3.09 0.18
CA LEU A 41 -11.23 -3.87 -0.66
C LEU A 41 -11.82 -4.02 -2.06
N LYS A 42 -10.96 -3.87 -3.09
CA LYS A 42 -11.38 -3.95 -4.48
C LYS A 42 -11.36 -5.38 -5.02
N PHE A 43 -10.40 -6.17 -4.58
CA PHE A 43 -10.14 -7.50 -5.14
C PHE A 43 -10.01 -8.60 -4.07
N PHE A 44 -9.17 -8.40 -3.04
CA PHE A 44 -8.92 -9.43 -2.04
C PHE A 44 -10.11 -9.65 -1.09
N SER A 45 -10.29 -10.89 -0.66
CA SER A 45 -11.10 -11.18 0.54
C SER A 45 -10.42 -10.59 1.78
N GLN A 46 -11.21 -10.34 2.84
CA GLN A 46 -10.67 -9.84 4.10
C GLN A 46 -9.53 -10.71 4.63
N HIS A 47 -9.67 -12.03 4.58
CA HIS A 47 -8.64 -12.96 5.04
C HIS A 47 -7.34 -12.84 4.24
N GLN A 48 -7.42 -12.80 2.90
CA GLN A 48 -6.25 -12.62 2.03
C GLN A 48 -5.56 -11.29 2.29
N PHE A 49 -6.35 -10.23 2.47
CA PHE A 49 -5.83 -8.91 2.84
C PHE A 49 -5.10 -8.93 4.18
N ASP A 50 -5.69 -9.56 5.21
CA ASP A 50 -5.09 -9.64 6.54
C ASP A 50 -3.77 -10.41 6.50
N VAL A 51 -3.70 -11.53 5.77
CA VAL A 51 -2.47 -12.30 5.57
C VAL A 51 -1.41 -11.45 4.87
N LEU A 52 -1.78 -10.77 3.77
CA LEU A 52 -0.86 -9.91 3.03
C LEU A 52 -0.39 -8.72 3.86
N ASN A 53 -1.25 -8.11 4.66
CA ASN A 53 -0.94 -6.96 5.51
C ASN A 53 0.04 -7.35 6.64
N GLU A 54 -0.16 -8.52 7.26
CA GLU A 54 0.80 -9.05 8.24
C GLU A 54 2.15 -9.40 7.59
N LEU A 55 2.11 -10.04 6.41
CA LEU A 55 3.32 -10.37 5.65
C LEU A 55 4.09 -9.11 5.23
N ALA A 56 3.39 -8.08 4.74
CA ALA A 56 4.00 -6.82 4.34
C ALA A 56 4.74 -6.14 5.50
N GLU A 57 4.15 -6.12 6.70
CA GLU A 57 4.79 -5.55 7.89
C GLU A 57 6.04 -6.34 8.33
N ARG A 58 6.09 -7.66 8.07
CA ARG A 58 7.31 -8.45 8.37
C ARG A 58 8.41 -8.22 7.32
N ILE A 59 8.05 -7.88 6.08
CA ILE A 59 9.01 -7.53 5.01
C ILE A 59 9.56 -6.11 5.20
N MET A 60 8.68 -5.16 5.53
CA MET A 60 9.02 -3.75 5.79
C MET A 60 8.48 -3.32 7.15
N PRO A 61 9.17 -3.68 8.23
CA PRO A 61 8.71 -3.41 9.58
C PRO A 61 8.86 -1.93 9.94
N LYS A 62 7.98 -1.47 10.84
CA LYS A 62 8.13 -0.18 11.49
C LYS A 62 9.39 -0.16 12.35
N THR A 63 10.21 0.87 12.14
CA THR A 63 11.43 1.13 12.92
C THR A 63 11.46 2.61 13.33
N GLU A 64 12.54 3.33 13.08
CA GLU A 64 12.57 4.80 13.10
C GLU A 64 11.79 5.40 11.92
N THR A 65 11.55 4.59 10.89
CA THR A 65 10.76 4.94 9.71
C THR A 65 9.43 4.17 9.70
N PRO A 66 8.40 4.67 8.98
CA PRO A 66 7.12 3.99 8.84
C PRO A 66 7.27 2.58 8.28
N GLY A 67 6.49 1.63 8.80
CA GLY A 67 6.37 0.28 8.25
C GLY A 67 5.33 0.18 7.13
N ALA A 68 5.18 -1.04 6.57
CA ALA A 68 4.25 -1.30 5.48
C ALA A 68 2.79 -1.03 5.87
N LYS A 69 2.41 -1.32 7.11
CA LYS A 69 1.06 -1.01 7.62
C LYS A 69 0.81 0.49 7.72
N ASP A 70 1.77 1.25 8.25
CA ASP A 70 1.67 2.71 8.34
C ASP A 70 1.54 3.34 6.94
N ALA A 71 2.25 2.77 5.96
CA ALA A 71 2.22 3.20 4.56
C ALA A 71 1.04 2.63 3.75
N LYS A 72 0.16 1.82 4.37
CA LYS A 72 -1.02 1.17 3.73
C LYS A 72 -0.67 0.37 2.47
N VAL A 73 0.47 -0.34 2.50
CA VAL A 73 1.00 -1.07 1.34
C VAL A 73 0.02 -2.12 0.83
N ALA A 74 -0.60 -2.91 1.73
CA ALA A 74 -1.56 -3.94 1.34
C ALA A 74 -2.79 -3.36 0.61
N ASN A 75 -3.28 -2.17 1.01
CA ASN A 75 -4.38 -1.48 0.32
C ASN A 75 -3.98 -1.05 -1.10
N LEU A 76 -2.75 -0.57 -1.27
CA LEU A 76 -2.25 -0.19 -2.59
C LEU A 76 -2.06 -1.40 -3.49
N ILE A 77 -1.54 -2.52 -2.96
CA ILE A 77 -1.42 -3.77 -3.71
C ILE A 77 -2.79 -4.28 -4.15
N ASP A 78 -3.80 -4.25 -3.27
CA ASP A 78 -5.18 -4.60 -3.62
C ASP A 78 -5.71 -3.76 -4.79
N GLY A 79 -5.49 -2.45 -4.74
CA GLY A 79 -5.84 -1.53 -5.82
C GLY A 79 -5.09 -1.80 -7.13
N ILE A 80 -3.78 -2.03 -7.06
CA ILE A 80 -2.94 -2.31 -8.23
C ILE A 80 -3.39 -3.62 -8.90
N ILE A 81 -3.65 -4.66 -8.11
CA ILE A 81 -4.10 -5.95 -8.63
C ILE A 81 -5.49 -5.82 -9.27
N ALA A 82 -6.41 -5.10 -8.63
CA ALA A 82 -7.75 -4.88 -9.17
C ALA A 82 -7.76 -4.10 -10.48
N ASP A 83 -6.90 -3.08 -10.60
CA ASP A 83 -6.98 -2.11 -11.69
C ASP A 83 -6.03 -2.44 -12.87
N TYR A 84 -4.94 -3.19 -12.65
CA TYR A 84 -3.87 -3.37 -13.65
C TYR A 84 -3.54 -4.82 -14.00
N TYR A 85 -3.90 -5.80 -13.15
CA TYR A 85 -3.60 -7.21 -13.45
C TYR A 85 -4.67 -7.81 -14.38
N SER A 86 -4.29 -8.81 -15.18
CA SER A 86 -5.28 -9.65 -15.84
C SER A 86 -6.08 -10.43 -14.78
N GLU A 87 -7.32 -10.80 -15.11
CA GLU A 87 -8.16 -11.58 -14.19
C GLU A 87 -7.49 -12.90 -13.78
N GLU A 88 -6.75 -13.53 -14.70
CA GLU A 88 -5.99 -14.77 -14.46
C GLU A 88 -4.85 -14.54 -13.48
N ASP A 89 -4.02 -13.50 -13.71
CA ASP A 89 -2.89 -13.17 -12.84
C ASP A 89 -3.34 -12.73 -11.45
N ALA A 90 -4.41 -11.94 -11.37
CA ALA A 90 -5.00 -11.50 -10.11
C ALA A 90 -5.49 -12.69 -9.27
N LYS A 91 -6.26 -13.60 -9.89
CA LYS A 91 -6.70 -14.84 -9.22
C LYS A 91 -5.52 -15.74 -8.85
N GLY A 92 -4.50 -15.80 -9.71
CA GLY A 92 -3.27 -16.53 -9.44
C GLY A 92 -2.55 -16.02 -8.19
N PHE A 93 -2.43 -14.69 -8.05
CA PHE A 93 -1.80 -14.09 -6.87
C PHE A 93 -2.62 -14.33 -5.60
N ALA A 94 -3.95 -14.19 -5.65
CA ALA A 94 -4.84 -14.49 -4.53
C ALA A 94 -4.73 -15.97 -4.10
N ALA A 95 -4.73 -16.90 -5.05
CA ALA A 95 -4.55 -18.32 -4.78
C ALA A 95 -3.19 -18.64 -4.13
N GLN A 96 -2.14 -17.91 -4.47
CA GLN A 96 -0.83 -18.03 -3.82
C GLN A 96 -0.85 -17.56 -2.37
N ILE A 97 -1.61 -16.50 -2.04
CA ILE A 97 -1.81 -16.06 -0.64
C ILE A 97 -2.55 -17.15 0.16
N ASP A 98 -3.62 -17.71 -0.42
CA ASP A 98 -4.38 -18.79 0.23
C ASP A 98 -3.51 -20.03 0.47
N ALA A 99 -2.70 -20.43 -0.52
CA ALA A 99 -1.77 -21.55 -0.40
C ALA A 99 -0.70 -21.31 0.68
N PHE A 100 -0.16 -20.10 0.74
CA PHE A 100 0.82 -19.70 1.77
C PHE A 100 0.23 -19.83 3.19
N ASP A 101 -1.01 -19.35 3.41
CA ASP A 101 -1.66 -19.47 4.71
C ASP A 101 -2.06 -20.93 5.05
N ALA A 102 -2.47 -21.69 4.04
CA ALA A 102 -2.76 -23.12 4.21
C ALA A 102 -1.50 -23.92 4.62
N ASP A 103 -0.36 -23.66 3.98
CA ASP A 103 0.93 -24.25 4.33
C ASP A 103 1.37 -23.84 5.74
N CYS A 104 1.19 -22.56 6.08
CA CYS A 104 1.46 -22.06 7.43
C CYS A 104 0.64 -22.81 8.47
N LYS A 105 -0.65 -22.97 8.22
CA LYS A 105 -1.57 -23.69 9.11
C LYS A 105 -1.26 -25.18 9.21
N ALA A 106 -0.84 -25.80 8.12
CA ALA A 106 -0.44 -27.20 8.10
C ALA A 106 0.84 -27.45 8.92
N GLU A 107 1.83 -26.53 8.84
CA GLU A 107 3.11 -26.67 9.55
C GLU A 107 3.04 -26.25 11.03
N ASN A 108 2.25 -25.22 11.36
CA ASN A 108 2.27 -24.60 12.69
C ASN A 108 0.94 -24.76 13.48
N GLY A 109 -0.12 -25.30 12.83
CA GLY A 109 -1.43 -25.46 13.44
C GLY A 109 -2.25 -24.16 13.59
N LYS A 110 -1.74 -23.04 13.09
CA LYS A 110 -2.36 -21.71 13.14
C LYS A 110 -2.25 -21.02 11.79
N SER A 111 -3.23 -20.16 11.46
CA SER A 111 -3.10 -19.21 10.34
C SER A 111 -1.96 -18.21 10.59
N PHE A 112 -1.37 -17.69 9.54
CA PHE A 112 -0.31 -16.67 9.63
C PHE A 112 -0.75 -15.42 10.40
N THR A 113 -2.02 -15.06 10.30
CA THR A 113 -2.62 -13.93 11.04
C THR A 113 -2.74 -14.19 12.54
N GLU A 114 -2.84 -15.45 12.97
CA GLU A 114 -2.98 -15.85 14.37
C GLU A 114 -1.64 -16.05 15.09
N MET A 115 -0.52 -16.00 14.36
CA MET A 115 0.84 -16.17 14.90
C MET A 115 1.34 -14.91 15.59
N THR A 116 2.22 -15.07 16.58
CA THR A 116 3.00 -13.95 17.11
C THR A 116 4.08 -13.51 16.11
N ASP A 117 4.64 -12.33 16.33
CA ASP A 117 5.68 -11.79 15.44
C ASP A 117 6.92 -12.71 15.37
N GLU A 118 7.33 -13.29 16.48
CA GLU A 118 8.46 -14.22 16.55
C GLU A 118 8.18 -15.54 15.81
N GLU A 119 6.93 -16.04 15.91
CA GLU A 119 6.48 -17.23 15.18
C GLU A 119 6.47 -16.95 13.66
N ARG A 120 5.96 -15.78 13.25
CA ARG A 120 5.96 -15.32 11.86
C ARG A 120 7.37 -15.23 11.30
N ASP A 121 8.31 -14.59 12.02
CA ASP A 121 9.69 -14.45 11.58
C ASP A 121 10.38 -15.81 11.42
N THR A 122 10.11 -16.74 12.35
CA THR A 122 10.65 -18.09 12.27
C THR A 122 10.10 -18.85 11.06
N TYR A 123 8.80 -18.70 10.79
CA TYR A 123 8.17 -19.33 9.63
C TYR A 123 8.67 -18.72 8.32
N LEU A 124 8.75 -17.39 8.24
CA LEU A 124 9.22 -16.70 7.03
C LEU A 124 10.66 -17.03 6.67
N LYS A 125 11.55 -17.27 7.63
CA LYS A 125 12.90 -17.77 7.35
C LYS A 125 12.87 -19.11 6.64
N LYS A 126 12.02 -20.04 7.08
CA LYS A 126 11.86 -21.35 6.41
C LYS A 126 11.28 -21.19 5.00
N VAL A 127 10.31 -20.28 4.81
CA VAL A 127 9.73 -19.98 3.49
C VAL A 127 10.78 -19.40 2.57
N GLU A 128 11.61 -18.49 3.05
CA GLU A 128 12.71 -17.90 2.30
C GLU A 128 13.75 -18.96 1.89
N ASP A 129 14.19 -19.83 2.79
CA ASP A 129 15.13 -20.91 2.51
C ASP A 129 14.58 -21.87 1.46
N LYS A 130 13.29 -22.26 1.57
CA LYS A 130 12.60 -23.07 0.55
C LYS A 130 12.56 -22.36 -0.81
N ALA A 131 12.27 -21.05 -0.81
CA ALA A 131 12.20 -20.26 -2.03
C ALA A 131 13.57 -20.17 -2.76
N TYR A 132 14.65 -19.93 -2.02
CA TYR A 132 16.00 -19.94 -2.60
C TYR A 132 16.41 -21.31 -3.12
N THR A 133 16.10 -22.38 -2.37
CA THR A 133 16.34 -23.77 -2.83
C THR A 133 15.58 -24.07 -4.12
N ALA A 134 14.30 -23.68 -4.21
CA ALA A 134 13.50 -23.87 -5.43
C ALA A 134 14.09 -23.11 -6.61
N LYS A 135 14.57 -21.88 -6.39
CA LYS A 135 15.23 -21.06 -7.41
C LYS A 135 16.53 -21.71 -7.90
N GLU A 136 17.36 -22.23 -7.00
CA GLU A 136 18.61 -22.95 -7.34
C GLU A 136 18.31 -24.21 -8.15
N ASN A 137 17.19 -24.89 -7.89
CA ASN A 137 16.70 -26.04 -8.65
C ASN A 137 16.05 -25.68 -10.00
N GLY A 138 16.07 -24.40 -10.40
CA GLY A 138 15.63 -23.94 -11.71
C GLY A 138 14.18 -23.45 -11.79
N THR A 139 13.46 -23.37 -10.68
CA THR A 139 12.13 -22.72 -10.64
C THR A 139 12.28 -21.22 -10.87
N LYS A 140 11.48 -20.65 -11.77
CA LYS A 140 11.54 -19.20 -12.03
C LYS A 140 11.06 -18.40 -10.81
N SER A 141 11.74 -17.30 -10.52
CA SER A 141 11.39 -16.43 -9.38
C SER A 141 9.93 -15.94 -9.45
N SER A 142 9.40 -15.71 -10.66
CA SER A 142 8.01 -15.31 -10.88
C SER A 142 6.97 -16.40 -10.54
N GLU A 143 7.39 -17.66 -10.41
CA GLU A 143 6.54 -18.79 -10.04
C GLU A 143 6.55 -19.05 -8.53
N ILE A 144 7.42 -18.37 -7.77
CA ILE A 144 7.62 -18.54 -6.33
C ILE A 144 6.95 -17.40 -5.60
N PHE A 145 5.91 -17.69 -4.82
CA PHE A 145 5.14 -16.70 -4.06
C PHE A 145 5.99 -15.75 -3.23
N TRP A 146 7.00 -16.26 -2.51
CA TRP A 146 7.87 -15.44 -1.66
C TRP A 146 8.51 -14.27 -2.41
N PHE A 147 9.05 -14.52 -3.60
CA PHE A 147 9.69 -13.47 -4.41
C PHE A 147 8.66 -12.50 -4.99
N ASN A 148 7.49 -13.01 -5.40
CA ASN A 148 6.40 -12.16 -5.89
C ASN A 148 5.88 -11.24 -4.80
N ALA A 149 5.58 -11.77 -3.62
CA ALA A 149 5.10 -11.00 -2.49
C ALA A 149 6.15 -9.98 -2.02
N LYS A 150 7.41 -10.41 -1.86
CA LYS A 150 8.51 -9.53 -1.44
C LYS A 150 8.72 -8.38 -2.43
N ASN A 151 8.73 -8.67 -3.73
CA ASN A 151 8.87 -7.65 -4.77
C ASN A 151 7.66 -6.69 -4.79
N SER A 152 6.43 -7.21 -4.70
CA SER A 152 5.22 -6.39 -4.66
C SER A 152 5.19 -5.46 -3.45
N VAL A 153 5.54 -5.97 -2.27
CA VAL A 153 5.61 -5.16 -1.04
C VAL A 153 6.68 -4.08 -1.15
N LEU A 154 7.91 -4.43 -1.57
CA LEU A 154 9.01 -3.47 -1.66
C LEU A 154 8.74 -2.39 -2.69
N SER A 155 8.33 -2.77 -3.91
CA SER A 155 8.05 -1.80 -4.97
C SER A 155 6.90 -0.87 -4.57
N THR A 156 5.82 -1.41 -4.04
CA THR A 156 4.67 -0.61 -3.60
C THR A 156 5.02 0.29 -2.42
N PHE A 157 5.80 -0.20 -1.44
CA PHE A 157 6.22 0.62 -0.30
C PHE A 157 7.00 1.87 -0.75
N PHE A 158 7.96 1.70 -1.65
CA PHE A 158 8.76 2.82 -2.15
C PHE A 158 7.99 3.74 -3.13
N MET A 159 6.80 3.35 -3.60
CA MET A 159 5.87 4.22 -4.32
C MET A 159 4.96 5.04 -3.38
N THR A 160 4.91 4.72 -2.09
CA THR A 160 4.11 5.49 -1.13
C THR A 160 4.78 6.82 -0.77
N GLU A 161 3.98 7.80 -0.36
CA GLU A 161 4.50 9.07 0.18
C GLU A 161 5.48 8.82 1.33
N ALA A 162 5.16 7.90 2.24
CA ALA A 162 6.00 7.55 3.37
C ALA A 162 7.36 6.97 2.91
N GLY A 163 7.35 6.03 1.97
CA GLY A 163 8.56 5.44 1.41
C GLY A 163 9.43 6.47 0.68
N MET A 164 8.80 7.28 -0.18
CA MET A 164 9.52 8.28 -0.99
C MET A 164 10.10 9.43 -0.16
N THR A 165 9.39 9.90 0.86
CA THR A 165 9.78 11.14 1.57
C THR A 165 10.47 10.90 2.90
N GLN A 166 10.15 9.80 3.62
CA GLN A 166 10.68 9.52 4.94
C GLN A 166 11.82 8.50 4.93
N VAL A 167 11.79 7.52 4.00
CA VAL A 167 12.85 6.51 3.85
C VAL A 167 13.83 6.92 2.76
N LEU A 168 13.32 7.29 1.59
CA LEU A 168 14.10 7.84 0.49
C LEU A 168 14.10 9.37 0.54
N GLN A 169 14.89 9.99 -0.33
CA GLN A 169 14.84 11.42 -0.58
C GLN A 169 14.04 11.67 -1.85
N HIS A 170 12.89 12.32 -1.72
CA HIS A 170 12.12 12.81 -2.86
C HIS A 170 12.37 14.29 -3.09
N LYS A 171 12.66 14.67 -4.34
CA LYS A 171 12.77 16.05 -4.76
C LYS A 171 12.21 16.18 -6.18
N ALA A 172 11.04 16.78 -6.30
CA ALA A 172 10.33 16.93 -7.58
C ALA A 172 11.15 17.60 -8.68
N ILE A 173 12.06 18.52 -8.30
CA ILE A 173 12.99 19.16 -9.23
C ILE A 173 14.40 19.06 -8.62
N PRO A 174 15.18 18.03 -8.95
CA PRO A 174 16.48 17.77 -8.32
C PRO A 174 17.57 18.82 -8.67
N GLY A 175 17.35 19.65 -9.67
CA GLY A 175 18.32 20.65 -10.11
C GLY A 175 19.31 20.10 -11.14
N PRO A 176 20.46 20.80 -11.38
CA PRO A 176 21.46 20.35 -12.35
C PRO A 176 22.13 19.05 -11.90
N PHE A 177 22.41 18.17 -12.87
CA PHE A 177 23.12 16.92 -12.62
C PHE A 177 24.54 17.17 -12.10
N GLN A 178 24.92 16.49 -11.02
CA GLN A 178 26.26 16.48 -10.45
C GLN A 178 26.77 15.04 -10.40
N GLY A 179 27.76 14.71 -11.22
CA GLY A 179 28.22 13.33 -11.44
C GLY A 179 28.96 12.69 -10.26
N CYS A 180 29.61 13.50 -9.41
CA CYS A 180 30.38 13.04 -8.25
C CYS A 180 30.08 13.94 -7.06
N VAL A 181 29.26 13.45 -6.12
CA VAL A 181 28.90 14.15 -4.89
C VAL A 181 29.11 13.20 -3.71
N PRO A 182 29.73 13.64 -2.61
CA PRO A 182 29.79 12.84 -1.38
C PRO A 182 28.38 12.45 -0.91
N LEU A 183 28.19 11.21 -0.43
CA LEU A 183 26.88 10.71 -0.03
C LEU A 183 26.19 11.61 1.00
N GLY A 184 26.94 12.20 1.94
CA GLY A 184 26.39 13.12 2.95
C GLY A 184 25.84 14.44 2.37
N GLU A 185 26.31 14.85 1.18
CA GLU A 185 25.83 16.03 0.46
C GLU A 185 24.72 15.68 -0.54
N ALA A 186 24.73 14.44 -1.05
CA ALA A 186 23.70 13.90 -1.91
C ALA A 186 22.52 13.40 -1.08
N GLY A 187 21.66 14.30 -0.63
CA GLY A 187 20.43 13.89 0.00
C GLY A 187 20.53 13.51 1.47
N GLU A 188 21.40 14.15 2.19
CA GLU A 188 21.55 13.90 3.63
C GLU A 188 21.89 12.43 3.95
N GLY A 189 22.56 11.74 3.03
CA GLY A 189 22.93 10.34 3.17
C GLY A 189 21.84 9.34 2.82
N ARG A 190 20.66 9.79 2.36
CA ARG A 190 19.57 8.93 1.88
C ARG A 190 19.62 8.74 0.37
N ASN A 191 19.18 7.58 -0.10
CA ASN A 191 19.04 7.35 -1.52
C ASN A 191 17.90 8.19 -2.11
N TRP A 192 18.07 8.60 -3.37
CA TRP A 192 17.03 9.28 -4.11
C TRP A 192 15.85 8.34 -4.40
N ALA A 193 14.62 8.86 -4.25
CA ALA A 193 13.45 8.21 -4.81
C ALA A 193 13.52 8.35 -6.34
N ASN A 194 13.41 7.23 -7.03
CA ASN A 194 13.31 7.22 -8.48
C ASN A 194 11.84 7.39 -8.85
N ASP A 195 11.52 8.50 -9.52
CA ASP A 195 10.23 8.64 -10.19
C ASP A 195 10.32 7.82 -11.49
N TRP A 196 9.63 6.68 -11.52
CA TRP A 196 9.51 5.81 -12.69
C TRP A 196 8.30 6.20 -13.53
#